data_12145c2ec6a6d73d591c6198211408bc
#
_entry.id   12145c2ec6a6d73d591c6198211408bc
#
_cell.length_a   1.000
_cell.length_b   1.000
_cell.length_c   1.000
_cell.angle_alpha   90.00
_cell.angle_beta   90.00
_cell.angle_gamma   90.00
#
_symmetry.space_group_name_H-M   'P 1'
#
loop_
_entity.id
_entity.type
_entity.pdbx_description
1 polymer ?
#
loop_
_entity_poly.entity_id
_entity_poly.type
_entity_poly.pdbx_seq_one_letter_code
_entity_poly.pdbx_strand_id
1 'polypeptide(L)'
;KKAKQEPAQKHSKPEEPQKRDDDDDTVRLHSDLVVVNLIVTDANGLYAHGLKAKDFTVLEDAATQSISSFVAEEASFAAAILIDMSGSMEYKFGLVRGAAATFVEHIRDNDQVAVYGFNNKIKLFQDFSDVRDISEYVWDAKAEDMTRLYDCVDEAEAALEKRPEKRRAILLISDGWDTTSGKSFDSVMKKALASGITMYTIDLIEDSDRMGSGSEVTGLRRGQSQMKEFALQTGGRYIHSTQGDKLEEEFNNIVDELRNEYTLTYYTTNQKRDGRWRRLNVGVTRPGLTTRTRKGYWAPKA
;
A
#
# COMPACT_ATOMS: atom_id res chain seq x y z
N LYS A 1 39.12 -52.82 -76.43
CA LYS A 1 38.75 -51.40 -76.42
C LYS A 1 38.74 -50.96 -74.94
N LYS A 2 39.78 -50.23 -74.59
CA LYS A 2 40.01 -49.75 -73.19
C LYS A 2 39.19 -48.47 -72.96
N ALA A 3 38.37 -48.45 -71.91
CA ALA A 3 37.75 -47.27 -71.39
C ALA A 3 38.64 -46.70 -70.32
N LYS A 4 38.93 -45.40 -70.43
CA LYS A 4 39.73 -44.61 -69.49
C LYS A 4 38.86 -44.34 -68.27
N GLN A 5 39.43 -44.58 -67.10
CA GLN A 5 38.91 -44.06 -65.78
C GLN A 5 39.41 -42.63 -65.55
N GLU A 6 38.50 -41.73 -65.33
CA GLU A 6 38.77 -40.36 -64.75
C GLU A 6 38.93 -40.41 -63.23
N PRO A 7 39.76 -39.58 -62.66
CA PRO A 7 40.00 -39.61 -61.23
C PRO A 7 38.96 -38.81 -60.43
N ALA A 8 38.54 -39.38 -59.29
CA ALA A 8 37.58 -38.83 -58.33
C ALA A 8 38.01 -37.53 -57.75
N GLN A 9 37.13 -36.51 -57.79
CA GLN A 9 37.23 -35.24 -57.06
C GLN A 9 37.05 -35.50 -55.58
N LYS A 10 38.01 -34.99 -54.78
CA LYS A 10 37.92 -34.87 -53.29
C LYS A 10 36.90 -33.82 -52.97
N HIS A 11 35.79 -34.17 -52.32
CA HIS A 11 34.88 -33.21 -51.63
C HIS A 11 35.59 -32.69 -50.42
N SER A 12 35.85 -31.39 -50.41
CA SER A 12 36.21 -30.62 -49.22
C SER A 12 35.00 -30.51 -48.29
N LYS A 13 35.24 -30.85 -47.04
CA LYS A 13 34.28 -30.76 -45.93
C LYS A 13 33.92 -29.27 -45.68
N PRO A 14 32.65 -28.90 -45.46
CA PRO A 14 32.30 -27.54 -45.13
C PRO A 14 32.86 -27.19 -43.74
N GLU A 15 33.54 -26.05 -43.64
CA GLU A 15 33.95 -25.45 -42.38
C GLU A 15 32.70 -25.05 -41.59
N GLU A 16 32.61 -25.50 -40.33
CA GLU A 16 31.64 -25.02 -39.36
C GLU A 16 31.86 -23.54 -39.10
N PRO A 17 30.78 -22.71 -39.00
CA PRO A 17 30.94 -21.32 -38.66
C PRO A 17 31.42 -21.20 -37.21
N GLN A 18 32.55 -20.54 -37.02
CA GLN A 18 33.05 -20.12 -35.72
C GLN A 18 31.97 -19.32 -35.01
N LYS A 19 31.51 -19.80 -33.83
CA LYS A 19 30.76 -19.02 -32.88
C LYS A 19 31.58 -17.77 -32.51
N ARG A 20 31.13 -16.61 -32.92
CA ARG A 20 31.52 -15.38 -32.32
C ARG A 20 30.89 -15.35 -30.92
N ASP A 21 31.70 -15.40 -29.88
CA ASP A 21 31.32 -14.99 -28.54
C ASP A 21 31.09 -13.48 -28.63
N ASP A 22 29.84 -13.11 -28.96
CA ASP A 22 29.34 -11.79 -28.66
C ASP A 22 29.16 -11.77 -27.13
N ASP A 23 30.18 -11.30 -26.44
CA ASP A 23 30.12 -10.86 -25.06
C ASP A 23 29.15 -9.67 -25.05
N ASP A 24 27.86 -9.98 -25.00
CA ASP A 24 26.79 -9.02 -24.80
C ASP A 24 26.83 -8.61 -23.34
N ASP A 25 27.73 -7.66 -23.02
CA ASP A 25 27.80 -6.93 -21.77
C ASP A 25 26.51 -6.09 -21.59
N THR A 26 25.38 -6.79 -21.58
CA THR A 26 24.10 -6.19 -21.21
C THR A 26 24.15 -5.90 -19.72
N VAL A 27 24.63 -4.71 -19.36
CA VAL A 27 24.47 -4.16 -18.02
C VAL A 27 22.97 -4.05 -17.75
N ARG A 28 22.41 -5.04 -17.09
CA ARG A 28 21.02 -4.97 -16.59
C ARG A 28 20.98 -3.96 -15.48
N LEU A 29 20.70 -2.71 -15.83
CA LEU A 29 20.37 -1.66 -14.85
C LEU A 29 19.02 -2.02 -14.20
N HIS A 30 19.09 -2.70 -13.07
CA HIS A 30 17.94 -2.86 -12.18
C HIS A 30 17.72 -1.53 -11.47
N SER A 31 16.92 -0.67 -12.06
CA SER A 31 16.51 0.58 -11.43
C SER A 31 15.17 0.38 -10.74
N ASP A 32 15.18 0.31 -9.42
CA ASP A 32 13.94 0.14 -8.64
C ASP A 32 13.15 1.47 -8.66
N LEU A 33 11.92 1.43 -9.19
CA LEU A 33 11.00 2.55 -9.23
C LEU A 33 10.38 2.74 -7.85
N VAL A 34 10.52 3.92 -7.29
CA VAL A 34 9.94 4.29 -6.00
C VAL A 34 8.73 5.20 -6.23
N VAL A 35 7.57 4.76 -5.74
CA VAL A 35 6.33 5.54 -5.76
C VAL A 35 6.16 6.22 -4.41
N VAL A 36 5.88 7.52 -4.40
CA VAL A 36 5.70 8.33 -3.20
C VAL A 36 4.37 9.09 -3.31
N ASN A 37 3.40 8.65 -2.55
CA ASN A 37 2.15 9.36 -2.37
C ASN A 37 2.29 10.37 -1.24
N LEU A 38 1.76 11.56 -1.42
CA LEU A 38 1.86 12.63 -0.43
C LEU A 38 0.68 13.57 -0.45
N ILE A 39 0.30 14.03 0.73
CA ILE A 39 -0.65 15.11 0.97
C ILE A 39 0.13 16.40 1.20
N VAL A 40 -0.35 17.49 0.63
CA VAL A 40 0.19 18.83 0.88
C VAL A 40 -0.91 19.71 1.43
N THR A 41 -0.67 20.31 2.59
CA THR A 41 -1.62 21.22 3.24
C THR A 41 -0.97 22.54 3.63
N ASP A 42 -1.79 23.57 3.80
CA ASP A 42 -1.41 24.82 4.42
C ASP A 42 -1.42 24.72 5.95
N ALA A 43 -1.15 25.83 6.62
CA ALA A 43 -1.13 25.92 8.09
C ALA A 43 -2.53 25.69 8.74
N ASN A 44 -3.61 25.83 7.97
CA ASN A 44 -4.99 25.58 8.41
C ASN A 44 -5.46 24.15 8.12
N GLY A 45 -4.58 23.31 7.53
CA GLY A 45 -4.91 21.94 7.12
C GLY A 45 -5.65 21.83 5.77
N LEU A 46 -5.81 22.94 5.03
CA LEU A 46 -6.45 22.91 3.71
C LEU A 46 -5.50 22.35 2.67
N TYR A 47 -6.03 21.53 1.76
CA TYR A 47 -5.25 20.93 0.67
C TYR A 47 -4.72 21.99 -0.28
N ALA A 48 -3.44 21.89 -0.60
CA ALA A 48 -2.80 22.79 -1.58
C ALA A 48 -2.93 22.22 -2.98
N HIS A 49 -3.61 22.95 -3.86
CA HIS A 49 -3.87 22.54 -5.24
C HIS A 49 -2.93 23.20 -6.25
N GLY A 50 -2.89 22.63 -7.47
CA GLY A 50 -2.17 23.21 -8.61
C GLY A 50 -0.66 23.22 -8.47
N LEU A 51 -0.07 22.35 -7.62
CA LEU A 51 1.37 22.13 -7.54
C LEU A 51 1.86 21.36 -8.78
N LYS A 52 3.10 21.56 -9.13
CA LYS A 52 3.78 20.91 -10.28
C LYS A 52 5.01 20.15 -9.78
N ALA A 53 5.52 19.22 -10.56
CA ALA A 53 6.72 18.46 -10.20
C ALA A 53 7.90 19.34 -9.73
N LYS A 54 8.10 20.51 -10.35
CA LYS A 54 9.15 21.47 -9.99
C LYS A 54 8.99 22.11 -8.61
N ASP A 55 7.79 22.05 -8.04
CA ASP A 55 7.50 22.58 -6.71
C ASP A 55 7.93 21.61 -5.59
N PHE A 56 8.42 20.41 -5.94
CA PHE A 56 8.83 19.37 -5.00
C PHE A 56 10.31 19.08 -5.06
N THR A 57 10.86 18.73 -3.92
CA THR A 57 12.22 18.18 -3.79
C THR A 57 12.11 16.84 -3.05
N VAL A 58 12.63 15.77 -3.67
CA VAL A 58 12.66 14.43 -3.07
C VAL A 58 14.08 14.12 -2.63
N LEU A 59 14.24 13.76 -1.36
CA LEU A 59 15.51 13.31 -0.79
C LEU A 59 15.37 11.85 -0.32
N GLU A 60 16.29 11.00 -0.74
CA GLU A 60 16.49 9.66 -0.21
C GLU A 60 17.84 9.61 0.49
N ASP A 61 17.88 9.29 1.79
CA ASP A 61 19.09 9.30 2.61
C ASP A 61 19.92 10.61 2.45
N ALA A 62 19.21 11.75 2.35
CA ALA A 62 19.76 13.10 2.08
C ALA A 62 20.28 13.32 0.65
N ALA A 63 20.25 12.33 -0.24
CA ALA A 63 20.60 12.51 -1.65
C ALA A 63 19.37 12.92 -2.46
N THR A 64 19.48 14.01 -3.25
CA THR A 64 18.39 14.48 -4.10
C THR A 64 18.11 13.46 -5.21
N GLN A 65 16.81 13.15 -5.40
CA GLN A 65 16.33 12.26 -6.43
C GLN A 65 15.63 13.04 -7.54
N SER A 66 15.83 12.62 -8.79
CA SER A 66 15.15 13.20 -9.95
C SER A 66 13.76 12.61 -10.11
N ILE A 67 12.72 13.45 -10.06
CA ILE A 67 11.34 13.02 -10.27
C ILE A 67 11.18 12.59 -11.74
N SER A 68 10.82 11.31 -11.96
CA SER A 68 10.63 10.73 -13.30
C SER A 68 9.18 10.83 -13.78
N SER A 69 8.22 10.82 -12.84
CA SER A 69 6.80 10.97 -13.15
C SER A 69 6.10 11.71 -12.01
N PHE A 70 5.09 12.47 -12.39
CA PHE A 70 4.27 13.26 -11.48
C PHE A 70 2.81 13.08 -11.87
N VAL A 71 1.98 12.72 -10.89
CA VAL A 71 0.52 12.67 -11.05
C VAL A 71 -0.06 13.66 -10.04
N ALA A 72 -0.79 14.65 -10.57
CA ALA A 72 -1.50 15.61 -9.74
C ALA A 72 -2.76 14.99 -9.10
N GLU A 73 -3.44 15.81 -8.33
CA GLU A 73 -4.76 15.54 -7.77
C GLU A 73 -5.76 14.98 -8.81
N GLU A 74 -6.86 14.38 -8.33
CA GLU A 74 -7.96 13.80 -9.13
C GLU A 74 -7.67 12.49 -9.90
N ALA A 75 -6.53 11.86 -9.66
CA ALA A 75 -6.32 10.50 -10.18
C ALA A 75 -7.13 9.46 -9.38
N SER A 76 -7.55 8.39 -10.05
CA SER A 76 -8.23 7.26 -9.42
C SER A 76 -7.33 6.54 -8.41
N PHE A 77 -7.95 5.90 -7.44
CA PHE A 77 -7.28 5.10 -6.42
C PHE A 77 -7.84 3.68 -6.35
N ALA A 78 -7.08 2.77 -5.74
CA ALA A 78 -7.55 1.47 -5.28
C ALA A 78 -7.45 1.40 -3.76
N ALA A 79 -8.55 1.05 -3.10
CA ALA A 79 -8.60 0.93 -1.65
C ALA A 79 -9.11 -0.45 -1.22
N ALA A 80 -8.55 -1.01 -0.15
CA ALA A 80 -9.08 -2.20 0.51
C ALA A 80 -9.58 -1.82 1.90
N ILE A 81 -10.86 -2.07 2.16
CA ILE A 81 -11.47 -1.91 3.49
C ILE A 81 -11.37 -3.25 4.20
N LEU A 82 -10.67 -3.28 5.34
CA LEU A 82 -10.49 -4.47 6.16
C LEU A 82 -11.29 -4.29 7.45
N ILE A 83 -12.29 -5.14 7.63
CA ILE A 83 -13.24 -5.06 8.75
C ILE A 83 -12.96 -6.20 9.71
N ASP A 84 -12.57 -5.85 10.93
CA ASP A 84 -12.41 -6.79 12.03
C ASP A 84 -13.78 -7.30 12.48
N MET A 85 -13.97 -8.62 12.42
CA MET A 85 -15.18 -9.32 12.80
C MET A 85 -14.95 -10.19 14.06
N SER A 86 -14.02 -9.80 14.90
CA SER A 86 -13.81 -10.42 16.21
C SER A 86 -14.90 -10.05 17.21
N GLY A 87 -15.02 -10.83 18.29
CA GLY A 87 -16.05 -10.63 19.32
C GLY A 87 -16.00 -9.25 19.97
N SER A 88 -14.81 -8.66 20.12
CA SER A 88 -14.62 -7.30 20.66
C SER A 88 -15.26 -6.20 19.79
N MET A 89 -15.46 -6.49 18.49
CA MET A 89 -16.02 -5.56 17.52
C MET A 89 -17.53 -5.71 17.31
N GLU A 90 -18.18 -6.74 17.86
CA GLU A 90 -19.60 -7.07 17.58
C GLU A 90 -20.53 -5.87 17.77
N TYR A 91 -20.39 -5.15 18.88
CA TYR A 91 -21.23 -3.98 19.19
C TYR A 91 -20.90 -2.74 18.34
N LYS A 92 -19.84 -2.78 17.55
CA LYS A 92 -19.38 -1.68 16.69
C LYS A 92 -19.81 -1.86 15.23
N PHE A 93 -20.34 -3.01 14.84
CA PHE A 93 -20.69 -3.28 13.43
C PHE A 93 -21.67 -2.26 12.84
N GLY A 94 -22.60 -1.73 13.62
CA GLY A 94 -23.49 -0.66 13.16
C GLY A 94 -22.73 0.61 12.75
N LEU A 95 -21.74 1.00 13.55
CA LEU A 95 -20.87 2.16 13.25
C LEU A 95 -20.01 1.91 12.01
N VAL A 96 -19.41 0.72 11.94
CA VAL A 96 -18.54 0.32 10.79
C VAL A 96 -19.36 0.32 9.51
N ARG A 97 -20.58 -0.21 9.56
CA ARG A 97 -21.49 -0.24 8.41
C ARG A 97 -21.79 1.15 7.87
N GLY A 98 -22.21 2.08 8.74
CA GLY A 98 -22.51 3.45 8.35
C GLY A 98 -21.30 4.13 7.68
N ALA A 99 -20.15 4.05 8.33
CA ALA A 99 -18.93 4.67 7.83
C ALA A 99 -18.43 4.05 6.52
N ALA A 100 -18.47 2.72 6.39
CA ALA A 100 -18.06 2.03 5.16
C ALA A 100 -19.02 2.34 4.00
N ALA A 101 -20.35 2.41 4.26
CA ALA A 101 -21.33 2.84 3.27
C ALA A 101 -21.04 4.28 2.81
N THR A 102 -20.81 5.20 3.75
CA THR A 102 -20.42 6.59 3.45
C THR A 102 -19.17 6.65 2.56
N PHE A 103 -18.16 5.83 2.83
CA PHE A 103 -16.95 5.79 2.00
C PHE A 103 -17.27 5.39 0.55
N VAL A 104 -18.01 4.29 0.33
CA VAL A 104 -18.30 3.80 -1.03
C VAL A 104 -19.31 4.69 -1.78
N GLU A 105 -20.20 5.39 -1.10
CA GLU A 105 -21.10 6.36 -1.70
C GLU A 105 -20.35 7.54 -2.33
N HIS A 106 -19.19 7.88 -1.77
CA HIS A 106 -18.40 9.03 -2.21
C HIS A 106 -17.30 8.67 -3.22
N ILE A 107 -17.09 7.39 -3.59
CA ILE A 107 -16.14 7.02 -4.65
C ILE A 107 -16.66 7.47 -6.04
N ARG A 108 -15.74 7.63 -6.98
CA ARG A 108 -16.03 7.98 -8.38
C ARG A 108 -15.95 6.75 -9.27
N ASP A 109 -16.46 6.85 -10.51
CA ASP A 109 -16.55 5.75 -11.49
C ASP A 109 -15.17 5.19 -11.82
N ASN A 110 -14.09 5.56 -11.53
CA ASN A 110 -12.78 4.92 -11.77
C ASN A 110 -12.04 4.53 -10.49
N ASP A 111 -12.59 4.85 -9.32
CA ASP A 111 -12.04 4.39 -8.06
C ASP A 111 -12.41 2.92 -7.86
N GLN A 112 -11.57 2.18 -7.21
CA GLN A 112 -11.76 0.73 -7.02
C GLN A 112 -11.67 0.37 -5.54
N VAL A 113 -12.70 -0.28 -5.04
CA VAL A 113 -12.76 -0.66 -3.62
C VAL A 113 -13.03 -2.15 -3.47
N ALA A 114 -12.21 -2.81 -2.66
CA ALA A 114 -12.44 -4.18 -2.20
C ALA A 114 -12.79 -4.17 -0.71
N VAL A 115 -13.60 -5.14 -0.28
CA VAL A 115 -14.02 -5.28 1.12
C VAL A 115 -13.68 -6.66 1.63
N TYR A 116 -12.87 -6.71 2.67
CA TYR A 116 -12.47 -7.90 3.40
C TYR A 116 -13.07 -7.87 4.81
N GLY A 117 -13.50 -9.02 5.29
CA GLY A 117 -13.76 -9.23 6.71
C GLY A 117 -12.82 -10.28 7.25
N PHE A 118 -12.39 -10.12 8.49
CA PHE A 118 -11.47 -11.05 9.12
C PHE A 118 -11.79 -11.29 10.61
N ASN A 119 -11.66 -12.54 11.00
CA ASN A 119 -11.64 -13.06 12.35
C ASN A 119 -10.61 -14.20 12.38
N ASN A 120 -10.98 -15.43 12.73
CA ASN A 120 -10.14 -16.62 12.54
C ASN A 120 -10.00 -17.02 11.05
N LYS A 121 -10.78 -16.42 10.16
CA LYS A 121 -10.78 -16.60 8.70
C LYS A 121 -10.75 -15.23 8.03
N ILE A 122 -10.20 -15.20 6.82
CA ILE A 122 -10.25 -14.03 5.96
C ILE A 122 -11.29 -14.32 4.87
N LYS A 123 -12.17 -13.37 4.64
CA LYS A 123 -13.21 -13.46 3.61
C LYS A 123 -13.22 -12.21 2.76
N LEU A 124 -13.05 -12.40 1.46
CA LEU A 124 -13.30 -11.34 0.47
C LEU A 124 -14.82 -11.28 0.24
N PHE A 125 -15.45 -10.21 0.68
CA PHE A 125 -16.87 -9.97 0.46
C PHE A 125 -17.15 -9.29 -0.86
N GLN A 126 -16.26 -8.40 -1.28
CA GLN A 126 -16.34 -7.66 -2.53
C GLN A 126 -14.94 -7.50 -3.09
N ASP A 127 -14.74 -7.93 -4.32
CA ASP A 127 -13.50 -7.66 -5.08
C ASP A 127 -13.49 -6.23 -5.58
N PHE A 128 -12.33 -5.75 -6.02
CA PHE A 128 -12.17 -4.38 -6.50
C PHE A 128 -13.21 -4.03 -7.56
N SER A 129 -14.01 -3.03 -7.24
CA SER A 129 -15.08 -2.51 -8.09
C SER A 129 -15.35 -1.05 -7.75
N ASP A 130 -16.05 -0.35 -8.65
CA ASP A 130 -16.58 1.01 -8.46
C ASP A 130 -18.03 1.01 -7.96
N VAL A 131 -18.51 -0.13 -7.48
CA VAL A 131 -19.86 -0.27 -6.93
C VAL A 131 -19.99 0.52 -5.63
N ARG A 132 -20.98 1.40 -5.59
CA ARG A 132 -21.25 2.30 -4.45
C ARG A 132 -22.17 1.68 -3.40
N ASP A 133 -22.17 0.36 -3.30
CA ASP A 133 -22.93 -0.37 -2.31
C ASP A 133 -22.06 -1.53 -1.77
N ILE A 134 -22.13 -1.76 -0.47
CA ILE A 134 -21.45 -2.87 0.16
C ILE A 134 -22.44 -4.00 0.33
N SER A 135 -22.09 -5.18 -0.17
CA SER A 135 -22.92 -6.37 -0.08
C SER A 135 -23.43 -6.61 1.34
N GLU A 136 -24.73 -6.83 1.50
CA GLU A 136 -25.36 -7.12 2.81
C GLU A 136 -24.71 -8.32 3.51
N TYR A 137 -24.15 -9.27 2.78
CA TYR A 137 -23.42 -10.43 3.32
C TYR A 137 -22.24 -10.09 4.22
N VAL A 138 -21.69 -8.87 4.13
CA VAL A 138 -20.66 -8.38 5.05
C VAL A 138 -21.20 -8.35 6.48
N TRP A 139 -22.47 -7.99 6.64
CA TRP A 139 -23.11 -7.69 7.93
C TRP A 139 -23.76 -8.90 8.58
N ASP A 140 -23.90 -10.01 7.84
CA ASP A 140 -24.41 -11.30 8.33
C ASP A 140 -23.31 -12.18 8.96
N ALA A 141 -22.06 -11.75 8.90
CA ALA A 141 -20.95 -12.50 9.46
C ALA A 141 -21.01 -12.49 10.99
N LYS A 142 -20.87 -13.67 11.59
CA LYS A 142 -20.86 -13.82 13.05
C LYS A 142 -19.50 -13.45 13.60
N ALA A 143 -19.49 -12.77 14.74
CA ALA A 143 -18.29 -12.53 15.50
C ALA A 143 -17.67 -13.85 16.01
N GLU A 144 -16.36 -13.98 15.94
CA GLU A 144 -15.57 -15.10 16.46
C GLU A 144 -14.36 -14.57 17.25
N ASP A 145 -13.91 -15.30 18.24
CA ASP A 145 -12.97 -14.80 19.26
C ASP A 145 -11.52 -14.63 18.81
N MET A 146 -11.16 -15.03 17.57
CA MET A 146 -9.78 -15.01 17.09
C MET A 146 -9.62 -14.01 15.95
N THR A 147 -8.44 -13.37 15.85
CA THR A 147 -8.17 -12.30 14.90
C THR A 147 -6.89 -12.58 14.11
N ARG A 148 -6.99 -12.63 12.78
CA ARG A 148 -5.89 -12.78 11.82
C ARG A 148 -5.63 -11.47 11.08
N LEU A 149 -5.33 -10.42 11.82
CA LEU A 149 -5.20 -9.06 11.32
C LEU A 149 -4.05 -8.95 10.29
N TYR A 150 -2.85 -9.41 10.66
CA TYR A 150 -1.69 -9.27 9.76
C TYR A 150 -1.79 -10.15 8.52
N ASP A 151 -2.41 -11.32 8.64
CA ASP A 151 -2.65 -12.17 7.47
C ASP A 151 -3.63 -11.49 6.50
N CYS A 152 -4.67 -10.82 7.01
CA CYS A 152 -5.62 -10.05 6.19
C CYS A 152 -4.93 -8.85 5.52
N VAL A 153 -4.09 -8.13 6.25
CA VAL A 153 -3.28 -7.03 5.68
C VAL A 153 -2.39 -7.56 4.56
N ASP A 154 -1.67 -8.69 4.75
CA ASP A 154 -0.80 -9.29 3.72
C ASP A 154 -1.58 -9.69 2.46
N GLU A 155 -2.79 -10.24 2.62
CA GLU A 155 -3.65 -10.61 1.49
C GLU A 155 -4.13 -9.38 0.71
N ALA A 156 -4.59 -8.35 1.41
CA ALA A 156 -5.01 -7.09 0.81
C ALA A 156 -3.86 -6.36 0.09
N GLU A 157 -2.67 -6.34 0.69
CA GLU A 157 -1.46 -5.80 0.06
C GLU A 157 -1.14 -6.53 -1.24
N ALA A 158 -1.18 -7.87 -1.24
CA ALA A 158 -0.91 -8.67 -2.43
C ALA A 158 -1.95 -8.44 -3.54
N ALA A 159 -3.19 -8.13 -3.18
CA ALA A 159 -4.24 -7.78 -4.13
C ALA A 159 -4.04 -6.36 -4.69
N LEU A 160 -3.71 -5.38 -3.84
CA LEU A 160 -3.42 -4.00 -4.22
C LEU A 160 -2.17 -3.89 -5.11
N GLU A 161 -1.14 -4.70 -4.89
CA GLU A 161 0.06 -4.71 -5.73
C GLU A 161 -0.22 -5.05 -7.21
N LYS A 162 -1.28 -5.80 -7.48
CA LYS A 162 -1.71 -6.16 -8.83
C LYS A 162 -2.52 -5.06 -9.52
N ARG A 163 -2.92 -4.01 -8.79
CA ARG A 163 -3.73 -2.93 -9.31
C ARG A 163 -2.89 -1.94 -10.12
N PRO A 164 -3.43 -1.41 -11.23
CA PRO A 164 -2.75 -0.42 -12.05
C PRO A 164 -2.68 0.95 -11.39
N GLU A 165 -3.60 1.25 -10.45
CA GLU A 165 -3.66 2.52 -9.75
C GLU A 165 -2.38 2.73 -8.93
N LYS A 166 -1.80 3.91 -9.02
CA LYS A 166 -0.60 4.28 -8.24
C LYS A 166 -0.95 4.71 -6.82
N ARG A 167 -2.17 5.19 -6.60
CA ARG A 167 -2.71 5.51 -5.28
C ARG A 167 -3.38 4.27 -4.74
N ARG A 168 -2.76 3.68 -3.74
CA ARG A 168 -3.23 2.45 -3.13
C ARG A 168 -3.31 2.62 -1.63
N ALA A 169 -4.46 2.26 -1.06
CA ALA A 169 -4.71 2.44 0.37
C ALA A 169 -5.33 1.20 1.01
N ILE A 170 -5.07 1.03 2.31
CA ILE A 170 -5.78 0.11 3.19
C ILE A 170 -6.49 0.94 4.26
N LEU A 171 -7.79 0.68 4.46
CA LEU A 171 -8.58 1.18 5.56
C LEU A 171 -8.78 0.02 6.54
N LEU A 172 -8.00 -0.01 7.61
CA LEU A 172 -8.05 -1.07 8.63
C LEU A 172 -8.93 -0.62 9.79
N ILE A 173 -10.05 -1.30 10.00
CA ILE A 173 -11.02 -1.04 11.06
C ILE A 173 -10.95 -2.19 12.06
N SER A 174 -10.32 -1.95 13.21
CA SER A 174 -10.03 -2.99 14.21
C SER A 174 -9.67 -2.35 15.56
N ASP A 175 -9.65 -3.16 16.62
CA ASP A 175 -8.99 -2.82 17.89
C ASP A 175 -7.44 -2.99 17.81
N GLY A 176 -6.96 -3.57 16.73
CA GLY A 176 -5.55 -3.80 16.44
C GLY A 176 -4.96 -5.04 17.11
N TRP A 177 -5.73 -5.80 17.89
CA TRP A 177 -5.22 -6.95 18.61
C TRP A 177 -5.21 -8.21 17.73
N ASP A 178 -4.06 -8.51 17.14
CA ASP A 178 -3.83 -9.76 16.42
C ASP A 178 -3.57 -10.92 17.38
N THR A 179 -4.25 -12.05 17.17
CA THR A 179 -4.14 -13.22 18.06
C THR A 179 -3.58 -14.47 17.37
N THR A 180 -3.79 -14.64 16.05
CA THR A 180 -3.51 -15.91 15.37
C THR A 180 -2.91 -15.80 13.97
N SER A 181 -2.44 -14.63 13.56
CA SER A 181 -1.79 -14.49 12.26
C SER A 181 -0.50 -15.31 12.15
N GLY A 182 -0.26 -15.88 11.00
CA GLY A 182 1.03 -16.44 10.61
C GLY A 182 2.06 -15.39 10.21
N LYS A 183 1.59 -14.21 9.81
CA LYS A 183 2.43 -13.04 9.48
C LYS A 183 2.70 -12.22 10.74
N SER A 184 3.79 -11.45 10.71
CA SER A 184 4.12 -10.50 11.78
C SER A 184 3.83 -9.07 11.35
N PHE A 185 3.61 -8.18 12.34
CA PHE A 185 3.52 -6.73 12.12
C PHE A 185 4.66 -6.20 11.25
N ASP A 186 5.91 -6.58 11.57
CA ASP A 186 7.09 -6.11 10.83
C ASP A 186 7.11 -6.56 9.38
N SER A 187 6.58 -7.75 9.07
CA SER A 187 6.57 -8.28 7.71
C SER A 187 5.58 -7.51 6.82
N VAL A 188 4.38 -7.27 7.32
CA VAL A 188 3.35 -6.52 6.57
C VAL A 188 3.69 -5.03 6.49
N MET A 189 4.23 -4.43 7.57
CA MET A 189 4.73 -3.06 7.52
C MET A 189 5.81 -2.87 6.44
N LYS A 190 6.75 -3.79 6.35
CA LYS A 190 7.80 -3.74 5.31
C LYS A 190 7.22 -3.78 3.91
N LYS A 191 6.22 -4.64 3.70
CA LYS A 191 5.57 -4.81 2.41
C LYS A 191 4.77 -3.56 2.02
N ALA A 192 3.94 -3.01 2.93
CA ALA A 192 3.20 -1.76 2.72
C ALA A 192 4.14 -0.61 2.30
N LEU A 193 5.25 -0.46 3.02
CA LEU A 193 6.23 0.58 2.73
C LEU A 193 6.98 0.34 1.41
N ALA A 194 7.28 -0.91 1.04
CA ALA A 194 7.91 -1.23 -0.24
C ALA A 194 6.96 -0.93 -1.41
N SER A 195 5.68 -1.32 -1.29
CA SER A 195 4.66 -1.17 -2.32
C SER A 195 4.07 0.25 -2.41
N GLY A 196 4.38 1.13 -1.45
CA GLY A 196 3.84 2.49 -1.40
C GLY A 196 2.34 2.54 -1.07
N ILE A 197 1.84 1.55 -0.33
CA ILE A 197 0.45 1.52 0.15
C ILE A 197 0.33 2.42 1.37
N THR A 198 -0.66 3.33 1.35
CA THR A 198 -1.00 4.20 2.48
C THR A 198 -1.99 3.50 3.39
N MET A 199 -1.75 3.47 4.69
CA MET A 199 -2.64 2.82 5.65
C MET A 199 -3.38 3.85 6.50
N TYR A 200 -4.70 3.79 6.45
CA TYR A 200 -5.60 4.48 7.36
C TYR A 200 -6.10 3.47 8.38
N THR A 201 -5.90 3.76 9.65
CA THR A 201 -6.27 2.82 10.71
C THR A 201 -7.33 3.45 11.61
N ILE A 202 -8.43 2.74 11.77
CA ILE A 202 -9.63 3.21 12.47
C ILE A 202 -9.84 2.34 13.71
N ASP A 203 -9.70 2.97 14.86
CA ASP A 203 -9.80 2.36 16.18
C ASP A 203 -11.10 2.81 16.87
N LEU A 204 -11.96 1.85 17.14
CA LEU A 204 -13.30 2.07 17.71
C LEU A 204 -13.42 1.67 19.18
N ILE A 205 -12.32 1.25 19.82
CA ILE A 205 -12.32 0.77 21.20
C ILE A 205 -12.26 1.96 22.17
N GLU A 206 -13.11 1.92 23.20
CA GLU A 206 -13.11 2.93 24.25
C GLU A 206 -11.78 2.93 25.01
N ASP A 207 -11.32 4.11 25.42
CA ASP A 207 -10.09 4.21 26.22
C ASP A 207 -10.21 3.50 27.56
N SER A 208 -11.43 3.39 28.11
CA SER A 208 -11.74 2.62 29.33
C SER A 208 -11.39 1.15 29.20
N ASP A 209 -11.59 0.54 28.02
CA ASP A 209 -11.29 -0.89 27.77
C ASP A 209 -9.78 -1.18 27.77
N ARG A 210 -8.98 -0.14 27.64
CA ARG A 210 -7.52 -0.19 27.73
C ARG A 210 -6.97 0.15 29.10
N MET A 211 -7.84 0.37 30.11
CA MET A 211 -7.44 0.67 31.49
C MET A 211 -7.31 -0.60 32.32
N GLY A 212 -6.41 -0.60 33.28
CA GLY A 212 -6.18 -1.75 34.16
C GLY A 212 -4.97 -2.57 33.78
N SER A 213 -5.04 -3.86 34.07
CA SER A 213 -3.96 -4.85 33.84
C SER A 213 -4.55 -6.18 33.38
N GLY A 214 -3.72 -6.97 32.70
CA GLY A 214 -4.10 -8.28 32.15
C GLY A 214 -3.60 -8.46 30.73
N SER A 215 -3.70 -9.68 30.22
CA SER A 215 -3.22 -10.04 28.88
C SER A 215 -4.03 -9.33 27.78
N GLU A 216 -5.34 -9.24 27.95
CA GLU A 216 -6.25 -8.57 27.01
C GLU A 216 -5.94 -7.07 26.92
N VAL A 217 -5.89 -6.37 28.06
CA VAL A 217 -5.54 -4.92 28.11
C VAL A 217 -4.17 -4.68 27.48
N THR A 218 -3.21 -5.57 27.73
CA THR A 218 -1.87 -5.48 27.12
C THR A 218 -1.94 -5.67 25.61
N GLY A 219 -2.75 -6.63 25.14
CA GLY A 219 -3.02 -6.87 23.73
C GLY A 219 -3.62 -5.66 23.03
N LEU A 220 -4.69 -5.08 23.59
CA LEU A 220 -5.36 -3.88 23.06
C LEU A 220 -4.43 -2.65 23.01
N ARG A 221 -3.61 -2.43 24.05
CA ARG A 221 -2.61 -1.34 24.05
C ARG A 221 -1.55 -1.51 22.98
N ARG A 222 -1.07 -2.75 22.80
CA ARG A 222 -0.11 -3.08 21.74
C ARG A 222 -0.74 -2.88 20.38
N GLY A 223 -1.96 -3.36 20.17
CA GLY A 223 -2.74 -3.20 18.94
C GLY A 223 -2.88 -1.72 18.57
N GLN A 224 -3.31 -0.88 19.51
CA GLN A 224 -3.42 0.57 19.30
C GLN A 224 -2.07 1.19 18.86
N SER A 225 -0.98 0.79 19.54
CA SER A 225 0.35 1.30 19.19
C SER A 225 0.76 0.92 17.77
N GLN A 226 0.47 -0.32 17.36
CA GLN A 226 0.76 -0.82 16.02
C GLN A 226 -0.11 -0.17 14.95
N MET A 227 -1.40 0.05 15.22
CA MET A 227 -2.27 0.81 14.32
C MET A 227 -1.78 2.24 14.10
N LYS A 228 -1.37 2.92 15.18
CA LYS A 228 -0.73 4.25 15.07
C LYS A 228 0.53 4.20 14.22
N GLU A 229 1.34 3.17 14.40
CA GLU A 229 2.58 3.01 13.65
C GLU A 229 2.34 2.70 12.16
N PHE A 230 1.37 1.85 11.82
CA PHE A 230 0.95 1.62 10.43
C PHE A 230 0.63 2.95 9.73
N ALA A 231 -0.24 3.75 10.32
CA ALA A 231 -0.64 5.03 9.76
C ALA A 231 0.55 5.99 9.62
N LEU A 232 1.30 6.20 10.71
CA LEU A 232 2.41 7.16 10.74
C LEU A 232 3.52 6.83 9.75
N GLN A 233 3.91 5.56 9.65
CA GLN A 233 5.03 5.14 8.80
C GLN A 233 4.67 5.17 7.31
N THR A 234 3.42 4.84 6.97
CA THR A 234 2.95 4.80 5.59
C THR A 234 2.45 6.15 5.06
N GLY A 235 2.33 7.17 5.93
CA GLY A 235 1.85 8.50 5.56
C GLY A 235 0.33 8.67 5.63
N GLY A 236 -0.39 7.70 6.16
CA GLY A 236 -1.83 7.78 6.40
C GLY A 236 -2.20 8.44 7.74
N ARG A 237 -3.39 8.11 8.25
CA ARG A 237 -3.92 8.66 9.52
C ARG A 237 -4.40 7.54 10.44
N TYR A 238 -4.10 7.70 11.73
CA TYR A 238 -4.76 6.95 12.80
C TYR A 238 -5.97 7.74 13.29
N ILE A 239 -7.12 7.12 13.26
CA ILE A 239 -8.41 7.70 13.64
C ILE A 239 -8.93 6.93 14.84
N HIS A 240 -9.26 7.64 15.91
CA HIS A 240 -9.92 7.06 17.08
C HIS A 240 -11.27 7.75 17.25
N SER A 241 -12.35 7.02 17.08
CA SER A 241 -13.72 7.53 17.26
C SER A 241 -14.68 6.42 17.61
N THR A 242 -15.47 6.68 18.64
CA THR A 242 -16.57 5.80 19.07
C THR A 242 -17.95 6.41 18.74
N GLN A 243 -17.99 7.54 18.02
CA GLN A 243 -19.17 8.26 17.62
C GLN A 243 -19.42 8.13 16.12
N GLY A 244 -20.64 7.70 15.73
CA GLY A 244 -20.99 7.41 14.33
C GLY A 244 -20.81 8.59 13.40
N ASP A 245 -21.40 9.75 13.70
CA ASP A 245 -21.33 10.94 12.83
C ASP A 245 -19.89 11.40 12.59
N LYS A 246 -19.04 11.35 13.63
CA LYS A 246 -17.61 11.67 13.49
C LYS A 246 -16.86 10.64 12.66
N LEU A 247 -17.24 9.38 12.76
CA LEU A 247 -16.63 8.32 11.98
C LEU A 247 -16.96 8.47 10.50
N GLU A 248 -18.20 8.78 10.15
CA GLU A 248 -18.63 9.06 8.79
C GLU A 248 -17.88 10.28 8.20
N GLU A 249 -17.74 11.36 8.99
CA GLU A 249 -16.92 12.52 8.60
C GLU A 249 -15.46 12.12 8.30
N GLU A 250 -14.86 11.29 9.14
CA GLU A 250 -13.48 10.83 8.93
C GLU A 250 -13.31 9.94 7.69
N PHE A 251 -14.30 9.12 7.36
CA PHE A 251 -14.28 8.35 6.12
C PHE A 251 -14.41 9.24 4.88
N ASN A 252 -15.24 10.28 4.93
CA ASN A 252 -15.27 11.31 3.89
C ASN A 252 -13.92 12.01 3.74
N ASN A 253 -13.30 12.38 4.85
CA ASN A 253 -11.97 12.99 4.86
C ASN A 253 -10.92 12.06 4.24
N ILE A 254 -10.99 10.74 4.43
CA ILE A 254 -10.08 9.79 3.78
C ILE A 254 -10.29 9.78 2.26
N VAL A 255 -11.54 9.76 1.79
CA VAL A 255 -11.82 9.84 0.34
C VAL A 255 -11.25 11.12 -0.25
N ASP A 256 -11.44 12.25 0.43
CA ASP A 256 -10.89 13.54 0.02
C ASP A 256 -9.36 13.55 0.01
N GLU A 257 -8.72 12.95 1.03
CA GLU A 257 -7.27 12.79 1.04
C GLU A 257 -6.78 11.99 -0.17
N LEU A 258 -7.35 10.83 -0.43
CA LEU A 258 -6.97 9.98 -1.55
C LEU A 258 -7.10 10.68 -2.91
N ARG A 259 -8.05 11.61 -3.04
CA ARG A 259 -8.23 12.43 -4.23
C ARG A 259 -7.24 13.57 -4.34
N ASN A 260 -6.88 14.17 -3.21
CA ASN A 260 -5.99 15.33 -3.15
C ASN A 260 -4.51 14.92 -2.99
N GLU A 261 -4.20 13.62 -3.05
CA GLU A 261 -2.82 13.14 -3.07
C GLU A 261 -2.10 13.58 -4.34
N TYR A 262 -0.83 13.94 -4.18
CA TYR A 262 0.14 13.97 -5.26
C TYR A 262 0.91 12.66 -5.28
N THR A 263 1.19 12.14 -6.46
CA THR A 263 2.03 10.94 -6.61
C THR A 263 3.30 11.30 -7.37
N LEU A 264 4.42 11.14 -6.72
CA LEU A 264 5.75 11.27 -7.33
C LEU A 264 6.33 9.89 -7.59
N THR A 265 7.05 9.73 -8.68
CA THR A 265 7.88 8.55 -8.88
C THR A 265 9.30 8.97 -9.23
N TYR A 266 10.28 8.21 -8.76
CA TYR A 266 11.67 8.38 -9.11
C TYR A 266 12.36 7.02 -9.18
N TYR A 267 13.45 6.96 -9.90
CA TYR A 267 14.37 5.82 -9.88
C TYR A 267 15.47 6.12 -8.86
N THR A 268 15.58 5.22 -7.86
CA THR A 268 16.60 5.45 -6.81
C THR A 268 18.00 5.48 -7.41
N THR A 269 18.80 6.46 -6.97
CA THR A 269 20.24 6.54 -7.31
C THR A 269 21.06 5.53 -6.49
N ASN A 270 20.51 5.02 -5.38
CA ASN A 270 21.15 4.00 -4.56
C ASN A 270 20.71 2.59 -4.97
N GLN A 271 21.40 2.00 -5.92
CA GLN A 271 21.04 0.69 -6.49
C GLN A 271 21.41 -0.52 -5.61
N LYS A 272 21.88 -0.30 -4.37
CA LYS A 272 22.22 -1.39 -3.47
C LYS A 272 20.97 -2.13 -3.00
N ARG A 273 20.87 -3.40 -3.31
CA ARG A 273 19.80 -4.30 -2.84
C ARG A 273 20.21 -4.99 -1.52
N ASP A 274 20.44 -4.17 -0.50
CA ASP A 274 21.04 -4.57 0.78
C ASP A 274 20.01 -4.78 1.90
N GLY A 275 18.72 -4.58 1.60
CA GLY A 275 17.64 -4.70 2.57
C GLY A 275 17.67 -3.64 3.66
N ARG A 276 18.44 -2.56 3.51
CA ARG A 276 18.53 -1.48 4.48
C ARG A 276 17.40 -0.48 4.33
N TRP A 277 17.12 0.22 5.40
CA TRP A 277 16.18 1.33 5.41
C TRP A 277 16.68 2.49 4.56
N ARG A 278 15.80 3.06 3.74
CA ARG A 278 15.99 4.29 2.97
C ARG A 278 15.03 5.34 3.52
N ARG A 279 15.57 6.40 4.10
CA ARG A 279 14.76 7.50 4.62
C ARG A 279 14.31 8.39 3.48
N LEU A 280 13.01 8.70 3.45
CA LEU A 280 12.42 9.64 2.51
C LEU A 280 12.12 10.98 3.20
N ASN A 281 12.39 12.06 2.48
CA ASN A 281 11.94 13.39 2.83
C ASN A 281 11.48 14.09 1.54
N VAL A 282 10.25 14.59 1.55
CA VAL A 282 9.70 15.35 0.41
C VAL A 282 9.44 16.77 0.90
N GLY A 283 10.14 17.73 0.32
CA GLY A 283 9.92 19.15 0.55
C GLY A 283 9.06 19.76 -0.53
N VAL A 284 8.33 20.82 -0.20
CA VAL A 284 7.61 21.69 -1.14
C VAL A 284 8.23 23.09 -1.10
N THR A 285 8.44 23.68 -2.27
CA THR A 285 9.15 24.97 -2.39
C THR A 285 8.27 26.18 -2.06
N ARG A 286 6.94 26.04 -2.11
CA ARG A 286 6.02 27.13 -1.74
C ARG A 286 6.01 27.33 -0.23
N PRO A 287 6.25 28.53 0.27
CA PRO A 287 6.20 28.82 1.70
C PRO A 287 4.83 28.55 2.32
N GLY A 288 4.82 28.15 3.60
CA GLY A 288 3.59 27.92 4.38
C GLY A 288 2.89 26.59 4.08
N LEU A 289 3.45 25.76 3.19
CA LEU A 289 2.92 24.43 2.93
C LEU A 289 3.74 23.35 3.65
N THR A 290 3.06 22.29 4.04
CA THR A 290 3.65 21.09 4.67
C THR A 290 3.28 19.84 3.90
N THR A 291 4.15 18.84 3.94
CA THR A 291 3.95 17.55 3.28
C THR A 291 3.80 16.44 4.30
N ARG A 292 2.87 15.51 4.04
CA ARG A 292 2.72 14.25 4.76
C ARG A 292 2.85 13.09 3.78
N THR A 293 3.80 12.20 4.04
CA THR A 293 4.09 11.03 3.22
C THR A 293 4.74 9.94 4.08
N ARG A 294 4.96 8.76 3.53
CA ARG A 294 5.71 7.70 4.21
C ARG A 294 7.11 8.14 4.60
N LYS A 295 7.62 7.62 5.72
CA LYS A 295 8.93 8.01 6.28
C LYS A 295 10.12 7.41 5.54
N GLY A 296 9.89 6.37 4.76
CA GLY A 296 10.93 5.64 4.05
C GLY A 296 10.44 4.26 3.60
N TYR A 297 11.39 3.43 3.22
CA TYR A 297 11.15 2.03 2.84
C TYR A 297 12.41 1.19 3.03
N TRP A 298 12.26 -0.13 3.08
CA TRP A 298 13.41 -1.03 3.03
C TRP A 298 13.76 -1.35 1.58
N ALA A 299 15.03 -1.15 1.23
CA ALA A 299 15.53 -1.57 -0.08
C ALA A 299 15.28 -3.07 -0.29
N PRO A 300 15.02 -3.52 -1.52
CA PRO A 300 14.97 -4.94 -1.81
C PRO A 300 16.24 -5.66 -1.38
N LYS A 301 16.15 -6.95 -1.12
CA LYS A 301 17.32 -7.83 -0.97
C LYS A 301 17.61 -8.49 -2.31
N ALA A 302 18.88 -8.63 -2.63
CA ALA A 302 19.34 -9.40 -3.77
C ALA A 302 18.98 -10.87 -3.66
#